data_cf582c89025650aef65fc0d4e4b567a9
#
_entry.id   cf582c89025650aef65fc0d4e4b567a9
#
_cell.length_a   1.000
_cell.length_b   1.000
_cell.length_c   1.000
_cell.angle_alpha   90.00
_cell.angle_beta   90.00
_cell.angle_gamma   90.00
#
_symmetry.space_group_name_H-M   'P 1'
#
loop_
_entity.id
_entity.type
_entity.pdbx_description
1 polymer ?
#
loop_
_entity_poly.entity_id
_entity_poly.type
_entity_poly.pdbx_seq_one_letter_code
_entity_poly.pdbx_strand_id
1 'polypeptide(L)'
;MKKYTYCNPLSIPNIPRGKDEWYKSEPTMFSHENKPDWLKGKDYRSISDPTVFYYENKWYLYPSYGMAWVSEDFINWKHHRTEPYCPKYSPCIIPWKDKFLLTSWFSPLYVGDTPLGPFTELGEFILPSGETFKPCDPCIFKDDDDRIYLYAFNDVFTGVGDEFEAQIVGYELDKENPTKVIEGPVLILKQNPKENPWERRGAHNQDEKFGWIEGPHLLKHNGRYYMIYACPDTCEPTYCMAVYYSDESPLRGFKCQKKNPLTMNVKGIVSGPGHGCVEHGPNGSLWAFYTVIAPSLHRYERRIGMDPVAVDENGELYCPCGITDTPAYSPLANRDIVKEGNTTGDVSVTGWIRPEASSAKEGREAIYATDESVLTWWEATAEDKEPVLTCDLYANYDVRFSRIFWRDGGLDYGKGIIPGPIGYIIEGFDGEKWVTLLDRTDNEEELNIDYNEFDVKTCNKVRLIIKKYPKGITPGVIDFTVFGKRSK
;
A
#
# COMPACT_ATOMS: atom_id res chain seq x y z
N MET A 1 11.56 24.28 -3.04
CA MET A 1 10.37 24.16 -3.95
C MET A 1 9.40 23.17 -3.32
N LYS A 2 8.09 23.40 -3.33
CA LYS A 2 7.14 22.39 -2.83
C LYS A 2 7.19 21.20 -3.80
N LYS A 3 7.48 20.01 -3.28
CA LYS A 3 7.43 18.76 -4.05
C LYS A 3 5.97 18.40 -4.26
N TYR A 4 5.52 18.30 -5.48
CA TYR A 4 4.15 17.90 -5.84
C TYR A 4 4.11 16.55 -6.55
N THR A 5 5.19 15.77 -6.46
CA THR A 5 5.32 14.49 -7.13
C THR A 5 5.48 13.34 -6.14
N TYR A 6 5.02 12.17 -6.54
CA TYR A 6 5.25 10.89 -5.87
C TYR A 6 5.62 9.82 -6.88
N CYS A 7 6.02 8.66 -6.41
CA CYS A 7 6.23 7.46 -7.23
C CYS A 7 5.78 6.24 -6.43
N ASN A 8 5.06 5.33 -7.09
CA ASN A 8 4.70 4.07 -6.46
C ASN A 8 5.84 3.05 -6.51
N PRO A 9 5.96 2.17 -5.51
CA PRO A 9 5.27 2.22 -4.22
C PRO A 9 5.67 3.46 -3.42
N LEU A 10 4.77 3.94 -2.53
CA LEU A 10 4.97 5.20 -1.81
C LEU A 10 6.19 5.16 -0.87
N SER A 11 6.93 6.25 -0.81
CA SER A 11 7.96 6.51 0.21
C SER A 11 7.34 6.80 1.57
N ILE A 12 6.93 5.76 2.27
CA ILE A 12 6.36 5.87 3.62
C ILE A 12 7.42 5.44 4.61
N PRO A 13 7.78 6.27 5.61
CA PRO A 13 8.71 5.89 6.66
C PRO A 13 8.22 4.63 7.37
N ASN A 14 9.16 3.74 7.64
CA ASN A 14 8.81 2.52 8.36
C ASN A 14 8.51 2.84 9.83
N ILE A 15 7.93 1.85 10.50
CA ILE A 15 7.68 1.92 11.94
C ILE A 15 9.03 2.06 12.65
N PRO A 16 9.26 3.12 13.45
CA PRO A 16 10.48 3.26 14.22
C PRO A 16 10.64 2.08 15.15
N ARG A 17 11.74 1.33 15.01
CA ARG A 17 12.02 0.15 15.85
C ARG A 17 13.28 0.41 16.66
N GLY A 18 13.34 -0.12 17.88
CA GLY A 18 14.59 -0.27 18.62
C GLY A 18 14.92 0.75 19.70
N LYS A 19 14.10 1.78 19.95
CA LYS A 19 14.30 2.60 21.15
C LYS A 19 13.48 2.11 22.35
N ASP A 20 12.29 1.59 22.07
CA ASP A 20 11.39 1.04 23.08
C ASP A 20 11.15 -0.42 22.73
N GLU A 21 11.20 -1.33 23.64
CA GLU A 21 11.04 -2.78 23.40
C GLU A 21 9.67 -3.19 22.82
N TRP A 22 8.86 -2.22 22.42
CA TRP A 22 7.53 -2.43 21.87
C TRP A 22 7.51 -3.29 20.59
N TYR A 23 8.55 -3.23 19.75
CA TYR A 23 8.68 -4.09 18.58
C TYR A 23 8.74 -5.58 18.92
N LYS A 24 9.11 -5.93 20.17
CA LYS A 24 9.08 -7.31 20.67
C LYS A 24 7.66 -7.78 21.01
N SER A 25 6.77 -6.85 21.35
CA SER A 25 5.38 -7.11 21.69
C SER A 25 4.42 -6.84 20.51
N GLU A 26 4.89 -6.16 19.47
CA GLU A 26 4.09 -5.92 18.29
C GLU A 26 4.03 -7.14 17.39
N PRO A 27 2.84 -7.55 17.01
CA PRO A 27 2.70 -8.53 15.98
C PRO A 27 3.09 -7.88 14.64
N THR A 28 4.31 -8.07 14.18
CA THR A 28 4.42 -8.41 12.77
C THR A 28 3.52 -9.61 12.62
N MET A 29 2.42 -9.57 11.91
CA MET A 29 1.48 -10.66 11.67
C MET A 29 1.47 -11.83 12.68
N PHE A 30 2.62 -12.15 13.27
CA PHE A 30 2.84 -13.15 14.31
C PHE A 30 3.90 -12.64 15.27
N SER A 31 3.59 -12.59 16.57
CA SER A 31 4.59 -12.30 17.61
C SER A 31 5.76 -13.27 17.48
N HIS A 32 6.97 -12.84 17.86
CA HIS A 32 8.17 -13.70 17.83
C HIS A 32 7.99 -15.03 18.58
N GLU A 33 7.16 -15.03 19.61
CA GLU A 33 6.89 -16.21 20.45
C GLU A 33 5.88 -17.18 19.79
N ASN A 34 4.99 -16.67 18.93
CA ASN A 34 3.89 -17.44 18.33
C ASN A 34 4.00 -17.57 16.81
N LYS A 35 5.17 -17.33 16.22
CA LYS A 35 5.38 -17.54 14.78
C LYS A 35 5.12 -19.00 14.42
N PRO A 36 4.28 -19.30 13.43
CA PRO A 36 4.22 -20.63 12.85
C PRO A 36 5.61 -21.11 12.42
N ASP A 37 5.86 -22.41 12.44
CA ASP A 37 7.19 -22.97 12.12
C ASP A 37 7.72 -22.54 10.76
N TRP A 38 6.85 -22.32 9.76
CA TRP A 38 7.20 -21.84 8.43
C TRP A 38 7.65 -20.36 8.37
N LEU A 39 7.38 -19.58 9.44
CA LEU A 39 7.81 -18.19 9.60
C LEU A 39 9.01 -18.01 10.54
N LYS A 40 9.35 -19.04 11.32
CA LYS A 40 10.48 -18.95 12.27
C LYS A 40 11.76 -18.57 11.55
N GLY A 41 12.47 -17.59 12.10
CA GLY A 41 13.75 -17.11 11.55
C GLY A 41 13.64 -16.23 10.32
N LYS A 42 12.42 -15.80 9.92
CA LYS A 42 12.19 -14.88 8.80
C LYS A 42 11.52 -13.62 9.30
N ASP A 43 12.31 -12.60 9.53
CA ASP A 43 11.80 -11.27 9.84
C ASP A 43 11.63 -10.48 8.55
N TYR A 44 10.52 -9.75 8.42
CA TYR A 44 10.22 -8.91 7.27
C TYR A 44 9.35 -7.72 7.69
N ARG A 45 9.26 -6.72 6.84
CA ARG A 45 8.44 -5.53 7.05
C ARG A 45 7.28 -5.52 6.06
N SER A 46 6.10 -5.13 6.53
CA SER A 46 4.92 -5.00 5.69
C SER A 46 4.10 -3.79 6.10
N ILE A 47 3.59 -3.05 5.13
CA ILE A 47 2.57 -2.01 5.27
C ILE A 47 1.53 -2.32 4.22
N SER A 48 0.27 -2.57 4.62
CA SER A 48 -0.76 -3.07 3.73
C SER A 48 -2.18 -2.72 4.18
N ASP A 49 -3.14 -3.04 3.35
CA ASP A 49 -4.58 -2.93 3.65
C ASP A 49 -4.96 -1.54 4.16
N PRO A 50 -4.66 -0.46 3.40
CA PRO A 50 -4.77 0.90 3.88
C PRO A 50 -6.22 1.38 3.91
N THR A 51 -6.63 1.97 5.03
CA THR A 51 -7.71 2.95 5.07
C THR A 51 -7.08 4.33 5.15
N VAL A 52 -7.50 5.23 4.27
CA VAL A 52 -7.07 6.62 4.26
C VAL A 52 -8.29 7.51 4.41
N PHE A 53 -8.19 8.58 5.18
CA PHE A 53 -9.21 9.60 5.24
C PHE A 53 -8.61 10.98 5.42
N TYR A 54 -9.35 12.00 4.99
CA TYR A 54 -8.97 13.39 5.08
C TYR A 54 -9.74 14.09 6.20
N TYR A 55 -9.03 14.70 7.13
CA TYR A 55 -9.62 15.42 8.24
C TYR A 55 -8.73 16.61 8.64
N GLU A 56 -9.32 17.81 8.83
CA GLU A 56 -8.64 19.03 9.25
C GLU A 56 -7.35 19.35 8.45
N ASN A 57 -7.45 19.26 7.12
CA ASN A 57 -6.34 19.50 6.17
C ASN A 57 -5.16 18.53 6.31
N LYS A 58 -5.40 17.32 6.84
CA LYS A 58 -4.41 16.24 6.95
C LYS A 58 -4.98 14.94 6.42
N TRP A 59 -4.11 14.11 5.86
CA TRP A 59 -4.42 12.73 5.50
C TRP A 59 -3.90 11.81 6.58
N TYR A 60 -4.77 10.90 6.98
CA TYR A 60 -4.49 9.86 7.96
C TYR A 60 -4.53 8.53 7.23
N LEU A 61 -3.43 7.79 7.23
CA LEU A 61 -3.32 6.46 6.65
C LEU A 61 -3.19 5.45 7.77
N TYR A 62 -4.11 4.52 7.82
CA TYR A 62 -4.15 3.40 8.76
C TYR A 62 -3.96 2.10 7.98
N PRO A 63 -2.77 1.53 7.95
CA PRO A 63 -2.56 0.19 7.44
C PRO A 63 -2.79 -0.85 8.53
N SER A 64 -2.76 -2.12 8.14
CA SER A 64 -2.70 -3.24 9.08
C SER A 64 -1.63 -3.02 10.15
N TYR A 65 -1.91 -3.45 11.41
CA TYR A 65 -1.04 -3.42 12.59
C TYR A 65 -1.02 -2.14 13.45
N GLY A 66 -2.15 -1.46 13.53
CA GLY A 66 -2.41 -0.52 14.62
C GLY A 66 -1.55 0.73 14.67
N MET A 67 -1.08 1.16 13.53
CA MET A 67 -0.25 2.33 13.39
C MET A 67 -0.89 3.30 12.41
N ALA A 68 -0.53 4.57 12.56
CA ALA A 68 -1.00 5.59 11.65
C ALA A 68 0.17 6.36 11.07
N TRP A 69 0.01 6.81 9.85
CA TRP A 69 0.84 7.84 9.24
C TRP A 69 -0.01 9.06 8.95
N VAL A 70 0.54 10.23 9.18
CA VAL A 70 -0.13 11.50 8.93
C VAL A 70 0.69 12.31 7.95
N SER A 71 0.03 12.90 6.96
CA SER A 71 0.64 13.77 5.97
C SER A 71 -0.21 15.02 5.73
N GLU A 72 0.46 16.16 5.49
CA GLU A 72 -0.17 17.39 5.06
C GLU A 72 -0.05 17.61 3.54
N ASP A 73 0.73 16.77 2.85
CA ASP A 73 1.09 16.96 1.45
C ASP A 73 1.11 15.67 0.60
N PHE A 74 0.69 14.52 1.14
CA PHE A 74 0.77 13.18 0.53
C PHE A 74 2.17 12.67 0.21
N ILE A 75 3.20 13.41 0.57
CA ILE A 75 4.59 13.11 0.22
C ILE A 75 5.38 12.84 1.50
N ASN A 76 5.22 13.73 2.48
CA ASN A 76 5.91 13.65 3.76
C ASN A 76 4.98 13.03 4.80
N TRP A 77 5.19 11.76 5.07
CA TRP A 77 4.41 10.98 6.03
C TRP A 77 5.16 10.91 7.35
N LYS A 78 4.45 11.10 8.46
CA LYS A 78 4.98 10.95 9.82
C LYS A 78 4.26 9.80 10.50
N HIS A 79 5.02 8.87 11.04
CA HIS A 79 4.51 7.78 11.84
C HIS A 79 3.98 8.27 13.18
N HIS A 80 2.82 7.76 13.57
CA HIS A 80 2.22 7.95 14.89
C HIS A 80 1.77 6.61 15.44
N ARG A 81 2.12 6.36 16.69
CA ARG A 81 1.59 5.22 17.41
C ARG A 81 0.18 5.52 17.87
N THR A 82 -0.75 4.62 17.61
CA THR A 82 -2.12 4.67 18.13
C THR A 82 -2.15 4.05 19.53
N GLU A 83 -2.82 4.70 20.46
CA GLU A 83 -2.92 4.22 21.86
C GLU A 83 -4.39 4.00 22.28
N PRO A 84 -4.70 2.99 23.09
CA PRO A 84 -3.89 1.78 23.26
C PRO A 84 -3.74 1.04 21.95
N TYR A 85 -2.68 0.28 21.79
CA TYR A 85 -2.46 -0.51 20.59
C TYR A 85 -3.60 -1.53 20.41
N CYS A 86 -4.51 -1.27 19.48
CA CYS A 86 -5.66 -2.14 19.30
C CYS A 86 -5.84 -2.67 17.87
N PRO A 87 -5.59 -1.88 16.81
CA PRO A 87 -5.87 -2.34 15.48
C PRO A 87 -4.97 -3.50 15.06
N LYS A 88 -5.55 -4.43 14.33
CA LYS A 88 -4.87 -5.58 13.72
C LYS A 88 -4.81 -5.39 12.21
N TYR A 89 -5.32 -6.36 11.44
CA TYR A 89 -5.48 -6.23 10.00
C TYR A 89 -6.62 -5.29 9.64
N SER A 90 -6.52 -4.67 8.47
CA SER A 90 -7.61 -3.92 7.82
C SER A 90 -8.32 -2.95 8.77
N PRO A 91 -7.62 -2.03 9.43
CA PRO A 91 -8.27 -1.08 10.32
C PRO A 91 -9.15 -0.12 9.51
N CYS A 92 -10.30 0.22 10.07
CA CYS A 92 -11.19 1.24 9.53
C CYS A 92 -11.53 2.26 10.60
N ILE A 93 -11.45 3.54 10.25
CA ILE A 93 -11.71 4.66 11.15
C ILE A 93 -12.61 5.68 10.44
N ILE A 94 -13.59 6.21 11.19
CA ILE A 94 -14.48 7.26 10.69
C ILE A 94 -14.72 8.34 11.77
N PRO A 95 -15.01 9.60 11.39
CA PRO A 95 -15.57 10.59 12.29
C PRO A 95 -16.98 10.19 12.75
N TRP A 96 -17.27 10.35 14.04
CA TRP A 96 -18.56 10.07 14.64
C TRP A 96 -18.86 11.11 15.75
N LYS A 97 -19.85 11.98 15.53
CA LYS A 97 -20.12 13.13 16.38
C LYS A 97 -18.85 13.99 16.50
N ASP A 98 -18.38 14.22 17.70
CA ASP A 98 -17.14 14.93 18.05
C ASP A 98 -15.95 13.96 18.32
N LYS A 99 -16.09 12.69 17.92
CA LYS A 99 -15.14 11.59 18.19
C LYS A 99 -14.83 10.81 16.91
N PHE A 100 -14.07 9.74 17.07
CA PHE A 100 -13.71 8.80 16.00
C PHE A 100 -14.02 7.37 16.43
N LEU A 101 -14.66 6.61 15.54
CA LEU A 101 -14.84 5.17 15.70
C LEU A 101 -13.73 4.43 14.96
N LEU A 102 -13.17 3.42 15.58
CA LEU A 102 -12.11 2.57 15.03
C LEU A 102 -12.43 1.11 15.28
N THR A 103 -12.28 0.27 14.27
CA THR A 103 -12.29 -1.20 14.40
C THR A 103 -11.28 -1.81 13.44
N SER A 104 -11.02 -3.10 13.55
CA SER A 104 -10.13 -3.87 12.66
C SER A 104 -10.51 -5.35 12.69
N TRP A 105 -9.78 -6.17 11.97
CA TRP A 105 -9.97 -7.62 11.87
C TRP A 105 -10.12 -8.30 13.25
N PHE A 106 -11.26 -8.96 13.47
CA PHE A 106 -11.66 -9.61 14.72
C PHE A 106 -11.43 -8.74 15.96
N SER A 107 -11.71 -7.45 15.85
CA SER A 107 -11.64 -6.50 16.96
C SER A 107 -13.01 -5.97 17.36
N PRO A 108 -13.21 -5.57 18.63
CA PRO A 108 -14.37 -4.78 19.01
C PRO A 108 -14.32 -3.39 18.39
N LEU A 109 -15.35 -2.60 18.61
CA LEU A 109 -15.40 -1.18 18.28
C LEU A 109 -14.72 -0.36 19.35
N TYR A 110 -13.91 0.60 18.96
CA TYR A 110 -13.22 1.57 19.81
C TYR A 110 -13.69 2.98 19.49
N VAL A 111 -13.55 3.88 20.46
CA VAL A 111 -13.79 5.32 20.31
C VAL A 111 -12.61 6.12 20.78
N GLY A 112 -12.24 7.16 20.05
CA GLY A 112 -11.17 8.11 20.42
C GLY A 112 -11.62 9.56 20.26
N ASP A 113 -11.00 10.46 21.03
CA ASP A 113 -11.28 11.90 20.96
C ASP A 113 -10.57 12.58 19.77
N THR A 114 -9.54 11.94 19.23
CA THR A 114 -8.81 12.40 18.05
C THR A 114 -8.63 11.26 17.04
N PRO A 115 -8.28 11.54 15.78
CA PRO A 115 -7.95 10.49 14.82
C PRO A 115 -6.83 9.56 15.28
N LEU A 116 -5.95 9.99 16.16
CA LEU A 116 -4.81 9.22 16.67
C LEU A 116 -5.06 8.61 18.05
N GLY A 117 -6.27 8.73 18.57
CA GLY A 117 -6.65 8.26 19.90
C GLY A 117 -6.41 9.32 21.00
N PRO A 118 -6.22 8.90 22.28
CA PRO A 118 -6.28 7.51 22.71
C PRO A 118 -7.64 6.86 22.47
N PHE A 119 -7.62 5.57 22.13
CA PHE A 119 -8.84 4.81 21.84
C PHE A 119 -9.25 3.97 23.04
N THR A 120 -10.55 4.03 23.37
CA THR A 120 -11.18 3.22 24.43
C THR A 120 -12.16 2.25 23.80
N GLU A 121 -12.17 1.01 24.26
CA GLU A 121 -13.10 0.00 23.78
C GLU A 121 -14.56 0.39 24.13
N LEU A 122 -15.43 0.39 23.12
CA LEU A 122 -16.87 0.52 23.28
C LEU A 122 -17.55 -0.85 23.48
N GLY A 123 -16.99 -1.90 22.88
CA GLY A 123 -17.48 -3.27 22.95
C GLY A 123 -17.60 -3.99 21.61
N GLU A 124 -18.00 -5.24 21.66
CA GLU A 124 -18.30 -6.06 20.49
C GLU A 124 -19.60 -5.61 19.82
N PHE A 125 -19.76 -5.94 18.54
CA PHE A 125 -21.02 -5.68 17.83
C PHE A 125 -22.07 -6.68 18.28
N ILE A 126 -23.30 -6.20 18.49
CA ILE A 126 -24.41 -6.96 19.07
C ILE A 126 -25.52 -7.06 18.01
N LEU A 127 -25.81 -8.27 17.55
CA LEU A 127 -26.94 -8.56 16.64
C LEU A 127 -28.29 -8.34 17.31
N PRO A 128 -29.38 -8.18 16.56
CA PRO A 128 -30.75 -8.13 17.12
C PRO A 128 -31.13 -9.39 17.92
N SER A 129 -30.47 -10.53 17.67
CA SER A 129 -30.62 -11.77 18.46
C SER A 129 -30.01 -11.68 19.87
N GLY A 130 -29.13 -10.70 20.12
CA GLY A 130 -28.32 -10.57 21.33
C GLY A 130 -26.95 -11.25 21.25
N GLU A 131 -26.65 -11.94 20.16
CA GLU A 131 -25.32 -12.50 19.92
C GLU A 131 -24.32 -11.41 19.61
N THR A 132 -23.07 -11.58 20.09
CA THR A 132 -21.96 -10.67 19.78
C THR A 132 -21.07 -11.23 18.69
N PHE A 133 -20.45 -10.34 17.91
CA PHE A 133 -19.45 -10.71 16.91
C PHE A 133 -18.37 -9.64 16.74
N LYS A 134 -17.27 -10.05 16.15
CA LYS A 134 -16.16 -9.19 15.72
C LYS A 134 -16.00 -9.37 14.21
N PRO A 135 -16.04 -8.29 13.43
CA PRO A 135 -16.02 -8.38 11.97
C PRO A 135 -14.64 -8.81 11.44
N CYS A 136 -14.63 -9.44 10.29
CA CYS A 136 -13.45 -9.70 9.50
C CYS A 136 -13.34 -8.66 8.39
N ASP A 137 -12.17 -8.04 8.21
CA ASP A 137 -11.93 -6.95 7.25
C ASP A 137 -13.03 -5.87 7.27
N PRO A 138 -13.22 -5.18 8.38
CA PRO A 138 -14.33 -4.27 8.52
C PRO A 138 -14.16 -2.97 7.74
N CYS A 139 -15.26 -2.47 7.19
CA CYS A 139 -15.41 -1.09 6.77
C CYS A 139 -16.60 -0.47 7.48
N ILE A 140 -16.38 0.60 8.25
CA ILE A 140 -17.44 1.43 8.81
C ILE A 140 -17.67 2.60 7.86
N PHE A 141 -18.92 2.90 7.56
CA PHE A 141 -19.32 4.02 6.72
C PHE A 141 -20.39 4.85 7.42
N LYS A 142 -20.24 6.17 7.39
CA LYS A 142 -21.24 7.12 7.86
C LYS A 142 -21.83 7.83 6.65
N ASP A 143 -23.16 7.76 6.49
CA ASP A 143 -23.88 8.42 5.42
C ASP A 143 -24.18 9.89 5.76
N ASP A 144 -24.66 10.66 4.77
CA ASP A 144 -24.98 12.08 4.89
C ASP A 144 -26.11 12.37 5.90
N ASP A 145 -26.95 11.38 6.19
CA ASP A 145 -28.04 11.44 7.17
C ASP A 145 -27.67 10.94 8.57
N ASP A 146 -26.36 10.82 8.84
CA ASP A 146 -25.75 10.33 10.06
C ASP A 146 -26.03 8.85 10.39
N ARG A 147 -26.63 8.08 9.48
CA ARG A 147 -26.71 6.63 9.64
C ARG A 147 -25.34 6.00 9.48
N ILE A 148 -25.11 4.94 10.23
CA ILE A 148 -23.83 4.24 10.29
C ILE A 148 -24.02 2.82 9.78
N TYR A 149 -23.10 2.39 8.93
CA TYR A 149 -23.09 1.05 8.35
C TYR A 149 -21.75 0.38 8.62
N LEU A 150 -21.81 -0.94 8.80
CA LEU A 150 -20.65 -1.81 8.90
C LEU A 150 -20.70 -2.81 7.75
N TYR A 151 -19.59 -2.98 7.04
CA TYR A 151 -19.39 -4.04 6.07
C TYR A 151 -18.30 -4.96 6.56
N ALA A 152 -18.41 -6.24 6.27
CA ALA A 152 -17.42 -7.22 6.66
C ALA A 152 -17.33 -8.35 5.63
N PHE A 153 -16.15 -8.93 5.54
CA PHE A 153 -15.95 -10.21 4.90
C PHE A 153 -16.64 -11.31 5.71
N ASN A 154 -17.25 -12.25 5.01
CA ASN A 154 -17.85 -13.44 5.57
C ASN A 154 -17.55 -14.63 4.66
N ASP A 155 -17.21 -15.77 5.22
CA ASP A 155 -17.05 -17.02 4.49
C ASP A 155 -18.13 -18.02 4.91
N VAL A 156 -18.73 -18.66 3.92
CA VAL A 156 -19.78 -19.64 4.14
C VAL A 156 -19.32 -20.98 3.60
N PHE A 157 -19.28 -21.99 4.46
CA PHE A 157 -18.96 -23.35 4.05
C PHE A 157 -20.07 -23.89 3.13
N THR A 158 -19.69 -24.32 1.91
CA THR A 158 -20.65 -24.78 0.90
C THR A 158 -21.17 -26.20 1.12
N GLY A 159 -20.56 -26.97 2.03
CA GLY A 159 -20.87 -28.36 2.28
C GLY A 159 -20.24 -29.34 1.27
N VAL A 160 -19.37 -28.86 0.39
CA VAL A 160 -18.69 -29.65 -0.65
C VAL A 160 -17.18 -29.58 -0.42
N GLY A 161 -16.57 -30.66 0.03
CA GLY A 161 -15.14 -30.68 0.34
C GLY A 161 -14.76 -29.61 1.37
N ASP A 162 -13.67 -28.90 1.13
CA ASP A 162 -13.22 -27.74 1.93
C ASP A 162 -13.56 -26.39 1.25
N GLU A 163 -14.63 -26.35 0.46
CA GLU A 163 -15.02 -25.15 -0.32
C GLU A 163 -15.78 -24.14 0.52
N PHE A 164 -15.37 -22.89 0.42
CA PHE A 164 -16.05 -21.75 1.03
C PHE A 164 -16.49 -20.76 -0.05
N GLU A 165 -17.68 -20.18 0.14
CA GLU A 165 -18.15 -19.06 -0.65
C GLU A 165 -17.81 -17.75 0.10
N ALA A 166 -16.90 -16.97 -0.47
CA ALA A 166 -16.53 -15.66 0.06
C ALA A 166 -17.66 -14.64 -0.24
N GLN A 167 -18.05 -13.90 0.78
CA GLN A 167 -19.14 -12.93 0.75
C GLN A 167 -18.72 -11.62 1.39
N ILE A 168 -19.38 -10.53 1.01
CA ILE A 168 -19.39 -9.28 1.77
C ILE A 168 -20.82 -9.07 2.25
N VAL A 169 -20.93 -8.88 3.56
CA VAL A 169 -22.20 -8.61 4.26
C VAL A 169 -22.20 -7.22 4.85
N GLY A 170 -23.37 -6.60 4.93
CA GLY A 170 -23.57 -5.27 5.48
C GLY A 170 -24.55 -5.26 6.65
N TYR A 171 -24.36 -4.29 7.53
CA TYR A 171 -25.19 -4.06 8.72
C TYR A 171 -25.51 -2.58 8.82
N GLU A 172 -26.68 -2.21 9.29
CA GLU A 172 -26.96 -0.87 9.80
C GLU A 172 -26.79 -0.87 11.32
N LEU A 173 -26.07 0.12 11.84
CA LEU A 173 -25.78 0.28 13.26
C LEU A 173 -26.65 1.39 13.86
N ASP A 174 -26.96 1.27 15.13
CA ASP A 174 -27.61 2.35 15.89
C ASP A 174 -26.66 3.56 15.96
N LYS A 175 -27.09 4.70 15.42
CA LYS A 175 -26.25 5.91 15.34
C LYS A 175 -25.88 6.51 16.70
N GLU A 176 -26.66 6.23 17.75
CA GLU A 176 -26.38 6.69 19.11
C GLU A 176 -25.52 5.68 19.91
N ASN A 177 -25.63 4.39 19.57
CA ASN A 177 -24.85 3.31 20.15
C ASN A 177 -24.34 2.36 19.07
N PRO A 178 -23.24 2.67 18.38
CA PRO A 178 -22.80 1.97 17.16
C PRO A 178 -22.28 0.54 17.40
N THR A 179 -22.28 0.04 18.63
CA THR A 179 -22.10 -1.40 18.87
C THR A 179 -23.36 -2.21 18.60
N LYS A 180 -24.55 -1.57 18.54
CA LYS A 180 -25.82 -2.27 18.29
C LYS A 180 -26.13 -2.31 16.79
N VAL A 181 -26.34 -3.49 16.27
CA VAL A 181 -26.90 -3.71 14.93
C VAL A 181 -28.40 -3.56 14.98
N ILE A 182 -28.97 -2.75 14.09
CA ILE A 182 -30.43 -2.58 13.94
C ILE A 182 -30.96 -3.31 12.71
N GLU A 183 -30.12 -3.52 11.68
CA GLU A 183 -30.43 -4.33 10.51
C GLU A 183 -29.20 -5.12 10.06
N GLY A 184 -29.38 -6.38 9.66
CA GLY A 184 -28.33 -7.23 9.09
C GLY A 184 -28.17 -8.58 9.79
N PRO A 185 -27.33 -9.47 9.26
CA PRO A 185 -26.51 -9.28 8.04
C PRO A 185 -27.34 -9.22 6.76
N VAL A 186 -27.01 -8.29 5.89
CA VAL A 186 -27.55 -8.20 4.52
C VAL A 186 -26.44 -8.62 3.55
N LEU A 187 -26.71 -9.58 2.67
CA LEU A 187 -25.76 -9.95 1.63
C LEU A 187 -25.62 -8.80 0.63
N ILE A 188 -24.42 -8.23 0.53
CA ILE A 188 -24.09 -7.16 -0.41
C ILE A 188 -23.65 -7.77 -1.74
N LEU A 189 -22.62 -8.63 -1.69
CA LEU A 189 -22.14 -9.38 -2.85
C LEU A 189 -21.45 -10.67 -2.40
N LYS A 190 -21.33 -11.60 -3.33
CA LYS A 190 -20.61 -12.86 -3.17
C LYS A 190 -19.70 -13.09 -4.36
N GLN A 191 -18.64 -13.85 -4.15
CA GLN A 191 -17.75 -14.23 -5.24
C GLN A 191 -18.51 -14.83 -6.43
N ASN A 192 -18.07 -14.49 -7.63
CA ASN A 192 -18.63 -15.04 -8.87
C ASN A 192 -17.50 -15.25 -9.90
N PRO A 193 -16.56 -16.18 -9.66
CA PRO A 193 -15.39 -16.37 -10.53
C PRO A 193 -15.75 -16.79 -11.95
N LYS A 194 -16.96 -17.28 -12.17
CA LYS A 194 -17.42 -17.64 -13.51
C LYS A 194 -17.64 -16.39 -14.38
N GLU A 195 -18.33 -15.39 -13.85
CA GLU A 195 -18.66 -14.15 -14.58
C GLU A 195 -17.60 -13.06 -14.38
N ASN A 196 -16.86 -13.11 -13.27
CA ASN A 196 -15.83 -12.15 -12.85
C ASN A 196 -14.45 -12.79 -12.89
N PRO A 197 -13.74 -12.83 -14.02
CA PRO A 197 -12.44 -13.50 -14.13
C PRO A 197 -11.38 -12.99 -13.16
N TRP A 198 -11.46 -11.72 -12.74
CA TRP A 198 -10.54 -11.11 -11.77
C TRP A 198 -10.70 -11.64 -10.34
N GLU A 199 -11.81 -12.32 -10.01
CA GLU A 199 -12.01 -12.98 -8.72
C GLU A 199 -11.41 -14.39 -8.66
N ARG A 200 -10.98 -14.94 -9.79
CA ARG A 200 -10.42 -16.30 -9.89
C ARG A 200 -9.08 -16.39 -9.20
N ARG A 201 -8.89 -17.43 -8.38
CA ARG A 201 -7.60 -17.72 -7.77
C ARG A 201 -6.54 -18.16 -8.80
N GLY A 202 -5.27 -18.11 -8.34
CA GLY A 202 -4.08 -18.47 -9.11
C GLY A 202 -3.42 -17.30 -9.81
N ALA A 203 -2.12 -17.43 -10.04
CA ALA A 203 -1.24 -16.38 -10.55
C ALA A 203 -1.65 -15.79 -11.93
N HIS A 204 -2.59 -16.43 -12.61
CA HIS A 204 -3.13 -16.00 -13.91
C HIS A 204 -4.66 -15.96 -13.94
N ASN A 205 -5.35 -15.88 -12.79
CA ASN A 205 -6.81 -15.94 -12.68
C ASN A 205 -7.42 -17.14 -13.43
N GLN A 206 -6.79 -18.30 -13.34
CA GLN A 206 -7.14 -19.46 -14.14
C GLN A 206 -8.22 -20.37 -13.51
N ASP A 207 -8.50 -20.23 -12.20
CA ASP A 207 -9.43 -21.12 -11.52
C ASP A 207 -10.87 -20.60 -11.63
N GLU A 208 -11.63 -21.15 -12.59
CA GLU A 208 -13.02 -20.77 -12.82
C GLU A 208 -13.99 -21.22 -11.71
N LYS A 209 -13.58 -22.12 -10.84
CA LYS A 209 -14.40 -22.67 -9.79
C LYS A 209 -14.20 -21.97 -8.45
N PHE A 210 -12.95 -21.53 -8.19
CA PHE A 210 -12.59 -20.94 -6.94
C PHE A 210 -12.25 -19.47 -7.12
N GLY A 211 -13.04 -18.63 -6.48
CA GLY A 211 -12.80 -17.20 -6.35
C GLY A 211 -12.51 -16.84 -4.90
N TRP A 212 -12.19 -15.58 -4.70
CA TRP A 212 -12.09 -14.96 -3.39
C TRP A 212 -12.38 -13.47 -3.48
N ILE A 213 -13.09 -12.95 -2.50
CA ILE A 213 -13.34 -11.53 -2.33
C ILE A 213 -13.18 -11.19 -0.86
N GLU A 214 -12.64 -10.02 -0.54
CA GLU A 214 -12.38 -9.55 0.82
C GLU A 214 -12.30 -8.02 0.87
N GLY A 215 -11.93 -7.43 2.00
CA GLY A 215 -11.55 -6.04 2.13
C GLY A 215 -12.58 -5.05 1.59
N PRO A 216 -13.85 -5.05 2.05
CA PRO A 216 -14.85 -4.10 1.59
C PRO A 216 -14.50 -2.67 1.99
N HIS A 217 -14.73 -1.74 1.08
CA HIS A 217 -14.71 -0.31 1.36
C HIS A 217 -15.87 0.38 0.64
N LEU A 218 -16.70 1.14 1.38
CA LEU A 218 -17.81 1.87 0.79
C LEU A 218 -17.45 3.35 0.61
N LEU A 219 -17.58 3.81 -0.63
CA LEU A 219 -17.49 5.23 -1.01
C LEU A 219 -18.87 5.71 -1.44
N LYS A 220 -19.28 6.92 -1.01
CA LYS A 220 -20.41 7.65 -1.60
C LYS A 220 -19.88 8.82 -2.41
N HIS A 221 -20.25 8.90 -3.69
CA HIS A 221 -19.85 9.99 -4.56
C HIS A 221 -20.99 10.34 -5.54
N ASN A 222 -21.36 11.64 -5.60
CA ASN A 222 -22.47 12.14 -6.44
C ASN A 222 -23.80 11.38 -6.26
N GLY A 223 -24.11 10.99 -5.02
CA GLY A 223 -25.35 10.29 -4.67
C GLY A 223 -25.37 8.80 -4.95
N ARG A 224 -24.29 8.24 -5.52
CA ARG A 224 -24.12 6.80 -5.77
C ARG A 224 -23.20 6.19 -4.72
N TYR A 225 -23.50 4.96 -4.32
CA TYR A 225 -22.68 4.14 -3.43
C TYR A 225 -21.82 3.20 -4.25
N TYR A 226 -20.52 3.12 -3.93
CA TYR A 226 -19.56 2.22 -4.57
C TYR A 226 -18.98 1.30 -3.50
N MET A 227 -19.24 0.01 -3.64
CA MET A 227 -18.60 -1.03 -2.85
C MET A 227 -17.34 -1.46 -3.58
N ILE A 228 -16.20 -1.01 -3.10
CA ILE A 228 -14.87 -1.44 -3.53
C ILE A 228 -14.53 -2.69 -2.72
N TYR A 229 -13.95 -3.69 -3.35
CA TYR A 229 -13.52 -4.92 -2.69
C TYR A 229 -12.24 -5.45 -3.31
N ALA A 230 -11.50 -6.25 -2.55
CA ALA A 230 -10.26 -6.88 -3.00
C ALA A 230 -10.48 -8.31 -3.48
N CYS A 231 -9.70 -8.78 -4.44
CA CYS A 231 -9.70 -10.13 -5.01
C CYS A 231 -8.45 -10.39 -5.85
N PRO A 232 -8.06 -11.67 -6.13
CA PRO A 232 -8.52 -12.85 -5.44
C PRO A 232 -7.67 -13.20 -4.21
N ASP A 233 -6.36 -12.93 -4.19
CA ASP A 233 -5.45 -13.37 -3.13
C ASP A 233 -4.28 -12.38 -2.98
N THR A 234 -4.09 -11.90 -1.76
CA THR A 234 -3.04 -10.91 -1.42
C THR A 234 -1.60 -11.38 -1.67
N CYS A 235 -1.39 -12.66 -1.96
CA CYS A 235 -0.07 -13.20 -2.30
C CYS A 235 0.18 -13.33 -3.80
N GLU A 236 -0.84 -13.06 -4.62
CA GLU A 236 -0.77 -13.24 -6.07
C GLU A 236 -0.58 -11.91 -6.80
N PRO A 237 0.20 -11.87 -7.88
CA PRO A 237 0.35 -10.64 -8.68
C PRO A 237 -0.95 -10.19 -9.34
N THR A 238 -1.95 -11.04 -9.40
CA THR A 238 -3.30 -10.76 -9.88
C THR A 238 -4.21 -10.10 -8.85
N TYR A 239 -3.73 -9.88 -7.62
CA TYR A 239 -4.47 -9.16 -6.59
C TYR A 239 -4.87 -7.77 -7.09
N CYS A 240 -6.13 -7.40 -6.90
CA CYS A 240 -6.70 -6.18 -7.44
C CYS A 240 -7.88 -5.69 -6.60
N MET A 241 -8.37 -4.50 -6.89
CA MET A 241 -9.65 -4.00 -6.40
C MET A 241 -10.68 -3.99 -7.53
N ALA A 242 -11.92 -4.36 -7.21
CA ALA A 242 -13.04 -4.28 -8.12
C ALA A 242 -14.23 -3.57 -7.45
N VAL A 243 -15.27 -3.25 -8.22
CA VAL A 243 -16.33 -2.35 -7.78
C VAL A 243 -17.71 -2.88 -8.13
N TYR A 244 -18.61 -2.85 -7.16
CA TYR A 244 -20.06 -2.86 -7.35
C TYR A 244 -20.62 -1.48 -6.99
N TYR A 245 -21.70 -1.05 -7.59
CA TYR A 245 -22.36 0.21 -7.26
C TYR A 245 -23.85 0.06 -7.01
N SER A 246 -24.41 0.97 -6.22
CA SER A 246 -25.84 1.07 -5.97
C SER A 246 -26.30 2.52 -6.09
N ASP A 247 -27.44 2.72 -6.78
CA ASP A 247 -28.18 3.98 -6.83
C ASP A 247 -29.36 3.97 -5.83
N GLU A 248 -29.53 2.90 -5.06
CA GLU A 248 -30.70 2.70 -4.18
C GLU A 248 -30.36 3.00 -2.71
N SER A 249 -29.41 2.28 -2.17
CA SER A 249 -29.06 2.40 -0.75
C SER A 249 -27.67 1.82 -0.44
N PRO A 250 -27.11 2.11 0.73
CA PRO A 250 -25.83 1.52 1.16
C PRO A 250 -25.90 0.02 1.45
N LEU A 251 -27.10 -0.58 1.58
CA LEU A 251 -27.26 -2.02 1.85
C LEU A 251 -27.87 -2.82 0.71
N ARG A 252 -28.40 -2.18 -0.33
CA ARG A 252 -29.17 -2.87 -1.39
C ARG A 252 -28.92 -2.28 -2.77
N GLY A 253 -29.32 -3.06 -3.79
CA GLY A 253 -29.31 -2.60 -5.18
C GLY A 253 -27.92 -2.63 -5.84
N PHE A 254 -26.93 -3.28 -5.24
CA PHE A 254 -25.57 -3.35 -5.79
C PHE A 254 -25.49 -4.15 -7.09
N LYS A 255 -24.81 -3.57 -8.08
CA LYS A 255 -24.57 -4.11 -9.43
C LYS A 255 -23.09 -4.04 -9.75
N CYS A 256 -22.55 -5.08 -10.36
CA CYS A 256 -21.18 -5.08 -10.83
C CYS A 256 -20.99 -4.02 -11.92
N GLN A 257 -19.98 -3.14 -11.80
CA GLN A 257 -19.67 -2.21 -12.87
C GLN A 257 -18.98 -2.95 -14.04
N LYS A 258 -19.05 -2.38 -15.25
CA LYS A 258 -18.48 -3.00 -16.44
C LYS A 258 -16.96 -2.82 -16.53
N LYS A 259 -16.46 -1.68 -16.05
CA LYS A 259 -15.01 -1.33 -16.02
C LYS A 259 -14.31 -1.93 -14.80
N ASN A 260 -14.41 -3.24 -14.62
CA ASN A 260 -13.67 -3.97 -13.59
C ASN A 260 -12.49 -4.75 -14.21
N PRO A 261 -11.43 -4.96 -13.45
CA PRO A 261 -11.16 -4.42 -12.12
C PRO A 261 -10.78 -2.93 -12.16
N LEU A 262 -10.97 -2.22 -11.02
CA LEU A 262 -10.59 -0.82 -10.85
C LEU A 262 -9.07 -0.64 -10.87
N THR A 263 -8.38 -1.53 -10.17
CA THR A 263 -6.91 -1.57 -10.11
C THR A 263 -6.45 -2.95 -10.55
N MET A 264 -5.48 -3.03 -11.43
CA MET A 264 -4.83 -4.29 -11.80
C MET A 264 -3.48 -4.01 -12.45
N ASN A 265 -2.44 -4.64 -11.95
CA ASN A 265 -1.14 -4.72 -12.60
C ASN A 265 -0.42 -5.98 -12.10
N VAL A 266 -0.04 -6.85 -13.02
CA VAL A 266 0.50 -8.19 -12.71
C VAL A 266 2.03 -8.29 -12.84
N LYS A 267 2.70 -7.18 -13.14
CA LYS A 267 4.14 -7.15 -13.41
C LYS A 267 4.80 -5.89 -12.86
N GLY A 268 6.13 -5.92 -12.80
CA GLY A 268 6.95 -4.77 -12.40
C GLY A 268 6.97 -4.54 -10.90
N ILE A 269 7.44 -3.39 -10.52
CA ILE A 269 7.65 -2.99 -9.11
C ILE A 269 6.33 -2.71 -8.39
N VAL A 270 5.27 -2.38 -9.12
CA VAL A 270 3.92 -2.13 -8.57
C VAL A 270 2.98 -3.21 -9.07
N SER A 271 3.02 -4.39 -8.47
CA SER A 271 2.14 -5.51 -8.81
C SER A 271 1.21 -5.90 -7.68
N GLY A 272 0.09 -6.53 -8.02
CA GLY A 272 -0.94 -6.94 -7.06
C GLY A 272 -1.58 -5.75 -6.31
N PRO A 273 -2.07 -4.69 -7.03
CA PRO A 273 -2.66 -3.52 -6.39
C PRO A 273 -4.07 -3.82 -5.86
N GLY A 274 -4.16 -4.51 -4.72
CA GLY A 274 -5.41 -4.94 -4.09
C GLY A 274 -5.59 -4.34 -2.69
N HIS A 275 -6.64 -4.74 -2.03
CA HIS A 275 -7.10 -4.33 -0.69
C HIS A 275 -6.69 -2.91 -0.27
N GLY A 276 -7.66 -2.03 -0.30
CA GLY A 276 -7.46 -0.63 0.03
C GLY A 276 -8.77 0.15 -0.01
N CYS A 277 -8.66 1.44 -0.24
CA CYS A 277 -9.81 2.35 -0.24
C CYS A 277 -9.76 3.31 -1.43
N VAL A 278 -10.90 3.92 -1.73
CA VAL A 278 -10.98 5.12 -2.57
C VAL A 278 -11.52 6.25 -1.71
N GLU A 279 -10.78 7.35 -1.65
CA GLU A 279 -11.09 8.45 -0.76
C GLU A 279 -11.10 9.80 -1.52
N HIS A 280 -11.86 10.76 -0.98
CA HIS A 280 -11.87 12.11 -1.47
C HIS A 280 -10.57 12.82 -1.09
N GLY A 281 -9.87 13.32 -2.10
CA GLY A 281 -8.74 14.21 -1.93
C GLY A 281 -9.17 15.69 -1.97
N PRO A 282 -8.19 16.61 -2.06
CA PRO A 282 -8.48 18.04 -2.22
C PRO A 282 -9.36 18.29 -3.44
N ASN A 283 -10.23 19.31 -3.34
CA ASN A 283 -11.09 19.74 -4.43
C ASN A 283 -12.06 18.66 -4.99
N GLY A 284 -12.38 17.63 -4.16
CA GLY A 284 -13.30 16.56 -4.55
C GLY A 284 -12.69 15.54 -5.54
N SER A 285 -11.39 15.59 -5.79
CA SER A 285 -10.70 14.53 -6.56
C SER A 285 -10.78 13.20 -5.81
N LEU A 286 -10.83 12.09 -6.54
CA LEU A 286 -10.84 10.75 -5.97
C LEU A 286 -9.46 10.09 -6.13
N TRP A 287 -9.05 9.36 -5.09
CA TRP A 287 -7.76 8.68 -5.05
C TRP A 287 -7.92 7.27 -4.48
N ALA A 288 -7.43 6.29 -5.21
CA ALA A 288 -7.29 4.93 -4.72
C ALA A 288 -5.97 4.80 -3.95
N PHE A 289 -6.04 4.17 -2.78
CA PHE A 289 -4.88 3.68 -2.02
C PHE A 289 -5.00 2.18 -1.94
N TYR A 290 -3.93 1.47 -2.17
CA TYR A 290 -3.96 0.01 -2.30
C TYR A 290 -2.67 -0.64 -1.80
N THR A 291 -2.77 -1.91 -1.44
CA THR A 291 -1.63 -2.78 -1.17
C THR A 291 -0.85 -3.05 -2.45
N VAL A 292 0.47 -3.09 -2.38
CA VAL A 292 1.38 -3.56 -3.43
C VAL A 292 2.16 -4.74 -2.88
N ILE A 293 2.23 -5.86 -3.59
CA ILE A 293 3.02 -7.02 -3.18
C ILE A 293 4.52 -6.78 -3.40
N ALA A 294 5.34 -7.20 -2.44
CA ALA A 294 6.79 -7.01 -2.47
C ALA A 294 7.54 -8.23 -1.86
N PRO A 295 7.32 -9.45 -2.34
CA PRO A 295 7.67 -10.69 -1.64
C PRO A 295 9.17 -11.06 -1.72
N SER A 296 10.06 -10.11 -1.48
CA SER A 296 11.52 -10.34 -1.53
C SER A 296 12.05 -11.12 -0.31
N LEU A 297 11.45 -10.94 0.86
CA LEU A 297 11.79 -11.65 2.08
C LEU A 297 10.72 -12.68 2.44
N HIS A 298 9.45 -12.32 2.29
CA HIS A 298 8.31 -13.14 2.64
C HIS A 298 7.11 -12.85 1.74
N ARG A 299 6.26 -13.85 1.45
CA ARG A 299 5.08 -13.73 0.58
C ARG A 299 4.04 -12.67 1.05
N TYR A 300 4.03 -12.33 2.33
CA TYR A 300 3.19 -11.26 2.89
C TYR A 300 3.92 -9.93 3.06
N GLU A 301 5.07 -9.77 2.44
CA GLU A 301 5.74 -8.48 2.40
C GLU A 301 5.03 -7.57 1.40
N ARG A 302 4.56 -6.43 1.87
CA ARG A 302 3.68 -5.53 1.12
C ARG A 302 4.04 -4.07 1.35
N ARG A 303 3.65 -3.22 0.41
CA ARG A 303 3.81 -1.76 0.44
C ARG A 303 2.50 -1.10 0.03
N ILE A 304 2.45 0.23 0.06
CA ILE A 304 1.29 1.02 -0.32
C ILE A 304 1.57 1.72 -1.65
N GLY A 305 0.57 1.71 -2.53
CA GLY A 305 0.52 2.55 -3.71
C GLY A 305 -0.71 3.45 -3.69
N MET A 306 -0.71 4.48 -4.54
CA MET A 306 -1.87 5.33 -4.79
C MET A 306 -1.93 5.75 -6.25
N ASP A 307 -3.14 5.90 -6.79
CA ASP A 307 -3.39 6.48 -8.11
C ASP A 307 -4.72 7.22 -8.14
N PRO A 308 -4.86 8.22 -9.02
CA PRO A 308 -6.10 8.95 -9.15
C PRO A 308 -7.22 8.09 -9.74
N VAL A 309 -8.43 8.33 -9.28
CA VAL A 309 -9.66 7.71 -9.76
C VAL A 309 -10.55 8.79 -10.39
N ALA A 310 -11.22 8.43 -11.47
CA ALA A 310 -12.22 9.26 -12.11
C ALA A 310 -13.55 8.51 -12.25
N VAL A 311 -14.61 9.25 -12.55
CA VAL A 311 -15.95 8.72 -12.85
C VAL A 311 -16.24 8.98 -14.32
N ASP A 312 -16.66 7.96 -15.04
CA ASP A 312 -17.02 8.07 -16.45
C ASP A 312 -18.47 8.57 -16.67
N GLU A 313 -18.88 8.67 -17.94
CA GLU A 313 -20.24 9.10 -18.31
C GLU A 313 -21.36 8.17 -17.83
N ASN A 314 -21.05 6.92 -17.49
CA ASN A 314 -22.01 5.94 -16.93
C ASN A 314 -21.99 5.95 -15.40
N GLY A 315 -21.12 6.78 -14.80
CA GLY A 315 -20.92 6.81 -13.36
C GLY A 315 -20.09 5.62 -12.85
N GLU A 316 -19.25 5.01 -13.66
CA GLU A 316 -18.34 3.93 -13.25
C GLU A 316 -16.97 4.47 -12.87
N LEU A 317 -16.37 3.89 -11.81
CA LEU A 317 -15.02 4.28 -11.36
C LEU A 317 -13.95 3.65 -12.27
N TYR A 318 -12.90 4.41 -12.56
CA TYR A 318 -11.72 3.91 -13.27
C TYR A 318 -10.46 4.72 -12.92
N CYS A 319 -9.29 4.12 -13.08
CA CYS A 319 -8.01 4.81 -12.98
C CYS A 319 -7.61 5.37 -14.35
N PRO A 320 -7.68 6.69 -14.60
CA PRO A 320 -7.47 7.26 -15.94
C PRO A 320 -6.03 7.12 -16.43
N CYS A 321 -5.06 6.95 -15.53
CA CYS A 321 -3.65 6.73 -15.87
C CYS A 321 -3.21 5.28 -15.69
N GLY A 322 -4.15 4.37 -15.34
CA GLY A 322 -3.81 3.02 -14.90
C GLY A 322 -3.08 3.02 -13.55
N ILE A 323 -2.42 1.92 -13.25
CA ILE A 323 -1.54 1.79 -12.08
C ILE A 323 -0.14 2.27 -12.49
N THR A 324 0.38 3.28 -11.80
CA THR A 324 1.63 3.95 -12.20
C THR A 324 2.81 3.49 -11.37
N ASP A 325 3.98 3.38 -11.98
CA ASP A 325 5.27 3.10 -11.36
C ASP A 325 6.34 4.15 -11.71
N THR A 326 5.90 5.24 -12.33
CA THR A 326 6.72 6.38 -12.74
C THR A 326 6.35 7.63 -11.94
N PRO A 327 7.20 8.67 -11.90
CA PRO A 327 6.90 9.91 -11.22
C PRO A 327 5.58 10.52 -11.67
N ALA A 328 4.68 10.74 -10.73
CA ALA A 328 3.34 11.25 -10.93
C ALA A 328 3.06 12.45 -10.02
N TYR A 329 2.04 13.23 -10.34
CA TYR A 329 1.66 14.41 -9.56
C TYR A 329 0.75 14.01 -8.40
N SER A 330 1.05 14.52 -7.21
CA SER A 330 0.22 14.33 -6.02
C SER A 330 -1.10 15.11 -6.11
N PRO A 331 -2.09 14.80 -5.28
CA PRO A 331 -3.37 15.53 -5.24
C PRO A 331 -3.21 17.04 -5.12
N LEU A 332 -2.15 17.52 -4.48
CA LEU A 332 -1.87 18.94 -4.29
C LEU A 332 -1.42 19.69 -5.56
N ALA A 333 -1.08 18.97 -6.60
CA ALA A 333 -0.75 19.59 -7.89
C ALA A 333 -2.00 20.17 -8.60
N ASN A 334 -3.20 19.82 -8.12
CA ASN A 334 -4.49 20.32 -8.58
C ASN A 334 -4.67 20.24 -10.10
N ARG A 335 -4.36 19.06 -10.67
CA ARG A 335 -4.46 18.81 -12.12
C ARG A 335 -5.84 18.30 -12.51
N ASP A 336 -6.30 18.64 -13.71
CA ASP A 336 -7.39 17.94 -14.39
C ASP A 336 -6.86 16.60 -14.95
N ILE A 337 -6.91 15.57 -14.11
CA ILE A 337 -6.27 14.27 -14.40
C ILE A 337 -6.86 13.63 -15.66
N VAL A 338 -8.16 13.80 -15.92
CA VAL A 338 -8.82 13.23 -17.09
C VAL A 338 -8.31 13.88 -18.39
N LYS A 339 -8.05 15.18 -18.38
CA LYS A 339 -7.59 15.92 -19.56
C LYS A 339 -6.06 15.93 -19.71
N GLU A 340 -5.35 16.07 -18.59
CA GLU A 340 -3.91 16.35 -18.59
C GLU A 340 -3.06 15.12 -18.25
N GLY A 341 -3.69 14.06 -17.75
CA GLY A 341 -2.99 12.92 -17.15
C GLY A 341 -2.31 13.27 -15.83
N ASN A 342 -1.76 12.26 -15.15
CA ASN A 342 -1.13 12.42 -13.84
C ASN A 342 0.40 12.26 -13.86
N THR A 343 0.98 11.63 -14.88
CA THR A 343 2.43 11.38 -14.94
C THR A 343 3.22 12.64 -15.32
N THR A 344 4.45 12.75 -14.86
CA THR A 344 5.38 13.83 -15.22
C THR A 344 5.92 13.69 -16.64
N GLY A 345 5.71 12.51 -17.27
CA GLY A 345 6.25 12.12 -18.57
C GLY A 345 7.76 11.77 -18.51
N ASP A 346 8.33 11.63 -17.31
CA ASP A 346 9.65 11.06 -17.13
C ASP A 346 9.52 9.53 -17.11
N VAL A 347 10.44 8.86 -17.79
CA VAL A 347 10.47 7.40 -17.90
C VAL A 347 11.67 6.81 -17.18
N SER A 348 11.62 5.54 -16.81
CA SER A 348 12.79 4.81 -16.33
C SER A 348 13.91 4.85 -17.38
N VAL A 349 15.10 5.36 -16.99
CA VAL A 349 16.27 5.38 -17.86
C VAL A 349 17.30 4.33 -17.48
N THR A 350 17.09 3.62 -16.38
CA THR A 350 17.95 2.52 -15.88
C THR A 350 17.29 1.14 -16.01
N GLY A 351 15.99 1.07 -16.30
CA GLY A 351 15.28 -0.20 -16.43
C GLY A 351 15.89 -1.09 -17.52
N TRP A 352 16.13 -2.36 -17.19
CA TRP A 352 16.73 -3.38 -18.05
C TRP A 352 18.15 -3.06 -18.58
N ILE A 353 18.78 -2.01 -18.07
CA ILE A 353 20.22 -1.78 -18.29
C ILE A 353 20.98 -2.74 -17.40
N ARG A 354 22.00 -3.40 -17.96
CA ARG A 354 22.92 -4.24 -17.18
C ARG A 354 23.94 -3.36 -16.45
N PRO A 355 23.83 -3.17 -15.12
CA PRO A 355 24.80 -2.35 -14.38
C PRO A 355 26.14 -3.03 -14.25
N GLU A 356 27.20 -2.22 -14.09
CA GLU A 356 28.46 -2.64 -13.50
C GLU A 356 28.38 -2.45 -11.98
N ALA A 357 28.79 -3.44 -11.21
CA ALA A 357 28.87 -3.35 -9.76
C ALA A 357 30.32 -3.45 -9.27
N SER A 358 30.66 -2.76 -8.16
CA SER A 358 31.95 -2.92 -7.48
C SER A 358 32.17 -4.35 -7.02
N SER A 359 31.11 -5.03 -6.59
CA SER A 359 31.07 -6.44 -6.27
C SER A 359 29.65 -6.99 -6.36
N ALA A 360 29.50 -8.32 -6.44
CA ALA A 360 28.21 -8.97 -6.34
C ALA A 360 28.38 -10.34 -5.66
N LYS A 361 27.50 -10.64 -4.73
CA LYS A 361 27.37 -11.96 -4.12
C LYS A 361 26.81 -12.95 -5.13
N GLU A 362 27.23 -14.20 -5.07
CA GLU A 362 26.72 -15.26 -5.94
C GLU A 362 25.18 -15.35 -5.89
N GLY A 363 24.54 -15.36 -7.06
CA GLY A 363 23.09 -15.35 -7.22
C GLY A 363 22.43 -14.00 -6.85
N ARG A 364 23.21 -12.92 -6.74
CA ARG A 364 22.77 -11.53 -6.45
C ARG A 364 23.45 -10.52 -7.37
N GLU A 365 23.40 -10.82 -8.64
CA GLU A 365 24.08 -10.07 -9.70
C GLU A 365 23.49 -8.67 -9.86
N ALA A 366 24.30 -7.75 -10.38
CA ALA A 366 23.95 -6.34 -10.54
C ALA A 366 22.67 -6.10 -11.36
N ILE A 367 22.40 -6.96 -12.35
CA ILE A 367 21.19 -6.86 -13.20
C ILE A 367 19.88 -6.91 -12.40
N TYR A 368 19.89 -7.60 -11.26
CA TYR A 368 18.73 -7.71 -10.40
C TYR A 368 18.32 -6.41 -9.69
N ALA A 369 19.11 -5.35 -9.81
CA ALA A 369 18.72 -4.02 -9.33
C ALA A 369 18.00 -3.18 -10.41
N THR A 370 17.84 -3.71 -11.64
CA THR A 370 17.27 -2.98 -12.78
C THR A 370 16.35 -3.84 -13.65
N ASP A 371 16.02 -5.06 -13.20
CA ASP A 371 15.19 -6.02 -13.94
C ASP A 371 13.68 -5.86 -13.69
N GLU A 372 13.30 -4.79 -12.97
CA GLU A 372 11.91 -4.46 -12.63
C GLU A 372 11.16 -5.60 -11.91
N SER A 373 11.87 -6.39 -11.12
CA SER A 373 11.32 -7.55 -10.40
C SER A 373 11.43 -7.35 -8.89
N VAL A 374 10.31 -7.52 -8.18
CA VAL A 374 10.29 -7.51 -6.70
C VAL A 374 10.78 -8.81 -6.07
N LEU A 375 11.12 -9.82 -6.89
CA LEU A 375 11.58 -11.14 -6.44
C LEU A 375 13.10 -11.27 -6.42
N THR A 376 13.80 -10.36 -7.05
CA THR A 376 15.24 -10.35 -7.25
C THR A 376 15.87 -9.11 -6.61
N TRP A 377 17.15 -9.16 -6.33
CA TRP A 377 17.91 -8.00 -5.81
C TRP A 377 19.39 -8.18 -6.02
N TRP A 378 20.11 -7.09 -6.20
CA TRP A 378 21.56 -7.04 -6.08
C TRP A 378 21.98 -6.96 -4.61
N GLU A 379 23.08 -7.63 -4.27
CA GLU A 379 23.72 -7.57 -2.96
C GLU A 379 25.25 -7.61 -3.17
N ALA A 380 25.97 -6.62 -2.64
CA ALA A 380 27.42 -6.61 -2.67
C ALA A 380 28.02 -7.70 -1.76
N THR A 381 29.29 -8.04 -1.97
CA THR A 381 30.00 -8.95 -1.05
C THR A 381 30.28 -8.26 0.30
N ALA A 382 30.45 -9.05 1.36
CA ALA A 382 30.70 -8.52 2.71
C ALA A 382 32.02 -7.74 2.85
N GLU A 383 32.96 -7.95 1.96
CA GLU A 383 34.27 -7.29 1.92
C GLU A 383 34.18 -5.90 1.31
N ASP A 384 33.17 -5.65 0.47
CA ASP A 384 32.94 -4.35 -0.17
C ASP A 384 32.37 -3.36 0.86
N LYS A 385 33.16 -2.37 1.22
CA LYS A 385 32.78 -1.38 2.25
C LYS A 385 32.10 -0.14 1.69
N GLU A 386 32.15 0.02 0.39
CA GLU A 386 31.50 1.11 -0.32
C GLU A 386 30.91 0.59 -1.63
N PRO A 387 29.81 -0.15 -1.56
CA PRO A 387 29.20 -0.76 -2.74
C PRO A 387 28.74 0.27 -3.77
N VAL A 388 29.02 0.00 -5.03
CA VAL A 388 28.68 0.90 -6.15
C VAL A 388 27.96 0.12 -7.25
N LEU A 389 26.84 0.67 -7.74
CA LEU A 389 26.17 0.26 -8.98
C LEU A 389 26.28 1.37 -10.02
N THR A 390 26.75 1.06 -11.22
CA THR A 390 26.87 2.03 -12.33
C THR A 390 26.07 1.56 -13.54
N CYS A 391 25.15 2.39 -14.01
CA CYS A 391 24.37 2.19 -15.23
C CYS A 391 24.89 3.09 -16.36
N ASP A 392 25.29 2.51 -17.51
CA ASP A 392 25.50 3.25 -18.73
C ASP A 392 24.17 3.44 -19.45
N LEU A 393 23.73 4.67 -19.65
CA LEU A 393 22.42 4.98 -20.25
C LEU A 393 22.43 4.90 -21.79
N TYR A 394 23.61 4.73 -22.38
CA TYR A 394 23.82 4.66 -23.83
C TYR A 394 23.38 5.90 -24.64
N ALA A 395 22.93 6.95 -23.95
CA ALA A 395 22.54 8.23 -24.53
C ALA A 395 22.50 9.31 -23.44
N ASN A 396 22.38 10.56 -23.84
CA ASN A 396 22.18 11.66 -22.90
C ASN A 396 20.70 11.74 -22.49
N TYR A 397 20.46 11.83 -21.17
CA TYR A 397 19.17 12.04 -20.58
C TYR A 397 19.21 13.20 -19.59
N ASP A 398 18.12 13.97 -19.58
CA ASP A 398 17.84 14.98 -18.57
C ASP A 398 17.15 14.29 -17.41
N VAL A 399 17.91 13.88 -16.40
CA VAL A 399 17.43 13.12 -15.24
C VAL A 399 17.05 14.07 -14.10
N ARG A 400 16.03 13.70 -13.32
CA ARG A 400 15.57 14.52 -12.18
C ARG A 400 14.89 13.78 -11.05
N PHE A 401 14.66 12.48 -11.19
CA PHE A 401 14.07 11.68 -10.13
C PHE A 401 14.81 10.37 -9.96
N SER A 402 14.75 9.83 -8.76
CA SER A 402 15.20 8.46 -8.46
C SER A 402 14.23 7.75 -7.53
N ARG A 403 14.12 6.44 -7.68
CA ARG A 403 13.50 5.53 -6.72
C ARG A 403 14.50 4.42 -6.44
N ILE A 404 14.72 4.14 -5.15
CA ILE A 404 15.46 2.97 -4.70
C ILE A 404 14.52 2.13 -3.85
N PHE A 405 14.40 0.84 -4.16
CA PHE A 405 13.73 -0.12 -3.34
C PHE A 405 14.79 -0.98 -2.64
N TRP A 406 14.95 -0.73 -1.35
CA TRP A 406 15.91 -1.41 -0.51
C TRP A 406 15.39 -2.76 -0.02
N ARG A 407 16.28 -3.75 0.08
CA ARG A 407 16.05 -4.99 0.77
C ARG A 407 16.89 -5.07 2.03
N ASP A 408 16.26 -5.34 3.16
CA ASP A 408 16.95 -5.51 4.43
C ASP A 408 17.46 -6.94 4.58
N GLY A 409 18.63 -7.23 4.06
CA GLY A 409 19.29 -8.50 4.29
C GLY A 409 19.78 -8.61 5.73
N GLY A 410 19.61 -9.78 6.35
CA GLY A 410 20.13 -10.07 7.69
C GLY A 410 19.27 -9.60 8.87
N LEU A 411 18.03 -9.14 8.64
CA LEU A 411 17.08 -8.81 9.72
C LEU A 411 16.93 -9.99 10.68
N ASP A 412 17.07 -9.71 11.98
CA ASP A 412 16.85 -10.65 13.07
C ASP A 412 16.47 -9.87 14.33
N TYR A 413 15.15 -9.64 14.49
CA TYR A 413 14.66 -8.87 15.64
C TYR A 413 14.96 -9.52 16.96
N GLY A 414 15.05 -10.85 17.01
CA GLY A 414 15.43 -11.60 18.21
C GLY A 414 16.88 -11.34 18.65
N LYS A 415 17.77 -10.97 17.73
CA LYS A 415 19.16 -10.57 17.99
C LYS A 415 19.36 -9.06 18.01
N GLY A 416 18.30 -8.27 17.89
CA GLY A 416 18.39 -6.81 17.81
C GLY A 416 18.97 -6.28 16.49
N ILE A 417 18.99 -7.08 15.43
CA ILE A 417 19.34 -6.64 14.07
C ILE A 417 18.06 -6.08 13.43
N ILE A 418 17.94 -4.76 13.46
CA ILE A 418 16.74 -4.03 13.08
C ILE A 418 17.01 -3.15 11.86
N PRO A 419 15.97 -2.81 11.08
CA PRO A 419 16.12 -1.87 9.98
C PRO A 419 16.54 -0.48 10.48
N GLY A 420 17.04 0.35 9.58
CA GLY A 420 17.37 1.72 9.88
C GLY A 420 17.75 2.49 8.61
N PRO A 421 18.07 3.77 8.72
CA PRO A 421 18.39 4.60 7.57
C PRO A 421 19.62 4.09 6.83
N ILE A 422 19.55 4.17 5.48
CA ILE A 422 20.67 3.91 4.58
C ILE A 422 21.17 5.24 4.06
N GLY A 423 22.48 5.50 4.20
CA GLY A 423 23.14 6.67 3.65
C GLY A 423 23.77 6.35 2.28
N TYR A 424 23.52 7.18 1.27
CA TYR A 424 23.99 6.95 -0.09
C TYR A 424 24.17 8.25 -0.90
N ILE A 425 24.83 8.14 -2.04
CA ILE A 425 24.94 9.20 -3.03
C ILE A 425 24.49 8.67 -4.38
N ILE A 426 23.79 9.49 -5.16
CA ILE A 426 23.55 9.27 -6.58
C ILE A 426 24.33 10.30 -7.37
N GLU A 427 25.13 9.84 -8.33
CA GLU A 427 25.89 10.70 -9.22
C GLU A 427 25.55 10.43 -10.69
N GLY A 428 25.63 11.47 -11.50
CA GLY A 428 25.52 11.42 -12.96
C GLY A 428 26.85 11.76 -13.63
N PHE A 429 27.17 11.12 -14.74
CA PHE A 429 28.33 11.47 -15.56
C PHE A 429 27.89 12.39 -16.70
N ASP A 430 28.38 13.62 -16.73
CA ASP A 430 27.97 14.67 -17.68
C ASP A 430 28.70 14.60 -19.05
N GLY A 431 29.52 13.57 -19.23
CA GLY A 431 30.39 13.37 -20.39
C GLY A 431 31.86 13.72 -20.11
N GLU A 432 32.13 14.45 -19.05
CA GLU A 432 33.52 14.86 -18.65
C GLU A 432 33.83 14.36 -17.22
N LYS A 433 32.88 14.48 -16.28
CA LYS A 433 33.07 14.16 -14.86
C LYS A 433 31.80 13.65 -14.21
N TRP A 434 31.98 13.02 -13.06
CA TRP A 434 30.89 12.69 -12.16
C TRP A 434 30.43 13.93 -11.40
N VAL A 435 29.14 14.17 -11.37
CA VAL A 435 28.47 15.25 -10.63
C VAL A 435 27.43 14.66 -9.68
N THR A 436 27.35 15.16 -8.48
CA THR A 436 26.36 14.73 -7.51
C THR A 436 24.96 15.17 -7.96
N LEU A 437 24.05 14.21 -8.09
CA LEU A 437 22.63 14.43 -8.33
C LEU A 437 21.86 14.53 -7.01
N LEU A 438 22.18 13.62 -6.09
CA LEU A 438 21.56 13.52 -4.77
C LEU A 438 22.58 13.04 -3.75
N ASP A 439 22.66 13.71 -2.61
CA ASP A 439 23.45 13.29 -1.45
C ASP A 439 22.52 13.03 -0.26
N ARG A 440 22.46 11.77 0.16
CA ARG A 440 21.71 11.28 1.31
C ARG A 440 22.64 10.60 2.32
N THR A 441 23.93 11.00 2.38
CA THR A 441 24.92 10.41 3.29
C THR A 441 24.49 10.54 4.76
N ASP A 442 23.88 11.67 5.11
CA ASP A 442 23.38 11.96 6.46
C ASP A 442 21.88 11.65 6.61
N ASN A 443 21.38 10.67 5.84
CA ASN A 443 19.99 10.26 5.94
C ASN A 443 19.65 9.73 7.34
N GLU A 444 18.58 10.26 7.94
CA GLU A 444 18.02 9.83 9.22
C GLU A 444 16.67 9.12 9.08
N GLU A 445 16.10 9.11 7.87
CA GLU A 445 14.81 8.50 7.60
C GLU A 445 14.97 7.03 7.24
N GLU A 446 14.21 6.19 7.89
CA GLU A 446 14.15 4.77 7.61
C GLU A 446 13.11 4.48 6.52
N LEU A 447 13.54 4.53 5.27
CA LEU A 447 12.74 4.28 4.09
C LEU A 447 13.13 2.94 3.44
N ASN A 448 12.14 2.10 3.18
CA ASN A 448 12.35 0.91 2.34
C ASN A 448 12.17 1.25 0.85
N ILE A 449 11.28 2.19 0.54
CA ILE A 449 11.16 2.84 -0.76
C ILE A 449 11.64 4.28 -0.58
N ASP A 450 12.68 4.66 -1.30
CA ASP A 450 13.26 6.00 -1.22
C ASP A 450 13.15 6.70 -2.58
N TYR A 451 12.14 7.57 -2.71
CA TYR A 451 11.88 8.37 -3.90
C TYR A 451 12.35 9.81 -3.68
N ASN A 452 13.14 10.33 -4.61
CA ASN A 452 13.67 11.68 -4.53
C ASN A 452 13.54 12.43 -5.84
N GLU A 453 13.31 13.74 -5.71
CA GLU A 453 13.41 14.72 -6.79
C GLU A 453 14.66 15.59 -6.58
N PHE A 454 15.41 15.82 -7.65
CA PHE A 454 16.61 16.66 -7.66
C PHE A 454 16.63 17.58 -8.89
N ASP A 455 17.55 18.54 -8.92
CA ASP A 455 17.71 19.45 -10.05
C ASP A 455 18.06 18.69 -11.32
N VAL A 456 17.42 19.07 -12.44
CA VAL A 456 17.66 18.46 -13.75
C VAL A 456 19.13 18.51 -14.12
N LYS A 457 19.70 17.36 -14.47
CA LYS A 457 21.05 17.23 -14.98
C LYS A 457 21.06 16.34 -16.22
N THR A 458 21.78 16.78 -17.25
CA THR A 458 22.04 15.93 -18.42
C THR A 458 23.21 15.01 -18.10
N CYS A 459 23.01 13.70 -18.24
CA CYS A 459 24.04 12.70 -18.05
C CYS A 459 23.81 11.47 -18.95
N ASN A 460 24.89 10.72 -19.20
CA ASN A 460 24.85 9.48 -19.97
C ASN A 460 25.21 8.23 -19.16
N LYS A 461 25.61 8.41 -17.90
CA LYS A 461 25.75 7.35 -16.89
C LYS A 461 25.23 7.85 -15.58
N VAL A 462 24.73 6.92 -14.75
CA VAL A 462 24.36 7.19 -13.36
C VAL A 462 24.94 6.11 -12.46
N ARG A 463 25.27 6.47 -11.22
CA ARG A 463 25.70 5.48 -10.23
C ARG A 463 25.11 5.73 -8.86
N LEU A 464 24.84 4.65 -8.16
CA LEU A 464 24.46 4.59 -6.76
C LEU A 464 25.70 4.19 -5.95
N ILE A 465 26.03 4.93 -4.91
CA ILE A 465 27.15 4.65 -3.98
C ILE A 465 26.56 4.52 -2.58
N ILE A 466 26.64 3.34 -1.97
CA ILE A 466 26.13 3.08 -0.60
C ILE A 466 27.24 3.46 0.38
N LYS A 467 26.96 4.41 1.27
CA LYS A 467 27.95 4.97 2.22
C LYS A 467 27.76 4.46 3.65
N LYS A 468 26.51 4.19 4.07
CA LYS A 468 26.19 3.87 5.45
C LYS A 468 24.95 2.99 5.52
N TYR A 469 24.94 2.01 6.41
CA TYR A 469 23.78 1.17 6.69
C TYR A 469 23.84 0.64 8.13
N PRO A 470 22.70 0.16 8.71
CA PRO A 470 22.65 -0.35 10.07
C PRO A 470 23.57 -1.55 10.29
N LYS A 471 24.11 -1.65 11.50
CA LYS A 471 25.00 -2.76 11.86
C LYS A 471 24.27 -4.10 11.78
N GLY A 472 24.86 -5.07 11.09
CA GLY A 472 24.31 -6.41 10.92
C GLY A 472 23.36 -6.53 9.72
N ILE A 473 22.93 -5.41 9.13
CA ILE A 473 22.17 -5.39 7.88
C ILE A 473 23.13 -5.52 6.70
N THR A 474 22.75 -6.32 5.72
CA THR A 474 23.35 -6.35 4.38
C THR A 474 22.38 -5.67 3.42
N PRO A 475 22.63 -4.44 2.99
CA PRO A 475 21.71 -3.75 2.10
C PRO A 475 21.67 -4.46 0.75
N GLY A 476 20.46 -4.85 0.35
CA GLY A 476 20.18 -5.28 -1.01
C GLY A 476 19.46 -4.18 -1.77
N VAL A 477 19.56 -4.16 -3.07
CA VAL A 477 18.84 -3.25 -3.95
C VAL A 477 17.91 -4.09 -4.83
N ILE A 478 16.60 -4.02 -4.54
CA ILE A 478 15.56 -4.67 -5.34
C ILE A 478 15.38 -3.91 -6.65
N ASP A 479 15.34 -2.57 -6.55
CA ASP A 479 15.17 -1.69 -7.70
C ASP A 479 16.00 -0.40 -7.51
N PHE A 480 16.73 -0.03 -8.54
CA PHE A 480 17.42 1.25 -8.67
C PHE A 480 16.97 1.92 -9.96
N THR A 481 15.95 2.74 -9.87
CA THR A 481 15.42 3.47 -11.01
C THR A 481 15.77 4.95 -10.93
N VAL A 482 16.37 5.46 -12.00
CA VAL A 482 16.49 6.88 -12.28
C VAL A 482 15.51 7.22 -13.39
N PHE A 483 14.82 8.35 -13.27
CA PHE A 483 13.81 8.79 -14.23
C PHE A 483 14.24 10.09 -14.89
N GLY A 484 13.93 10.19 -16.17
CA GLY A 484 14.26 11.35 -16.98
C GLY A 484 13.64 11.33 -18.36
N LYS A 485 14.06 12.30 -19.17
CA LYS A 485 13.68 12.44 -20.57
C LYS A 485 14.92 12.41 -21.45
N ARG A 486 14.83 11.84 -22.63
CA ARG A 486 15.94 11.91 -23.57
C ARG A 486 16.29 13.36 -23.86
N SER A 487 17.56 13.73 -23.66
CA SER A 487 18.04 15.05 -24.01
C SER A 487 17.95 15.26 -25.53
N LYS A 488 17.59 16.48 -25.93
CA LYS A 488 17.44 16.84 -27.35
C LYS A 488 18.75 17.00 -28.05
#